data_568f4ddb121494d2983827616aad1a2a
#
_entry.id   568f4ddb121494d2983827616aad1a2a
#
_cell.length_a   1.000
_cell.length_b   1.000
_cell.length_c   1.000
_cell.angle_alpha   90.00
_cell.angle_beta   90.00
_cell.angle_gamma   90.00
#
_symmetry.space_group_name_H-M   'P 1'
#
loop_
_entity.id
_entity.type
_entity.pdbx_description
1 polymer ?
#
loop_
_entity_poly.entity_id
_entity_poly.type
_entity_poly.pdbx_seq_one_letter_code
_entity_poly.pdbx_strand_id
1 'polypeptide(L)'
;MINTGSERPIGYWLRKLDSLIGAQFERQLGDAGLSRRQWQLLNLLKDGPRSVPDLQAELEPFLPGDASELNDALSGLVSRGWAESTDNIANLTKTGQAQFGVVKTKVAELRQGLMAGISPEEYEATIDVLARMVANLEPHSG
;
A
#
# COMPACT_ATOMS: atom_id res chain seq x y z
N MET A 1 4.76 -12.21 -31.59
CA MET A 1 4.82 -12.37 -30.13
C MET A 1 3.49 -12.90 -29.62
N ILE A 2 3.57 -13.90 -28.81
CA ILE A 2 2.37 -14.44 -28.19
C ILE A 2 1.93 -13.51 -27.07
N ASN A 3 0.71 -13.04 -27.17
CA ASN A 3 0.18 -12.18 -26.14
C ASN A 3 -0.74 -12.99 -25.23
N THR A 4 -0.11 -13.77 -24.35
CA THR A 4 -0.87 -14.60 -23.42
C THR A 4 -1.70 -13.75 -22.45
N GLY A 5 -1.34 -12.48 -22.30
CA GLY A 5 -2.09 -11.59 -21.44
C GLY A 5 -3.51 -11.35 -21.88
N SER A 6 -3.75 -11.36 -23.21
CA SER A 6 -5.08 -11.09 -23.74
C SER A 6 -6.04 -12.25 -23.51
N GLU A 7 -5.55 -13.44 -23.18
CA GLU A 7 -6.38 -14.61 -22.97
C GLU A 7 -6.95 -14.69 -21.56
N ARG A 8 -6.44 -13.88 -20.64
CA ARG A 8 -6.86 -13.90 -19.24
C ARG A 8 -7.54 -12.60 -18.88
N PRO A 9 -8.62 -12.67 -18.10
CA PRO A 9 -9.33 -11.45 -17.72
C PRO A 9 -8.47 -10.56 -16.83
N ILE A 10 -8.79 -9.28 -16.83
CA ILE A 10 -8.03 -8.29 -16.06
C ILE A 10 -7.97 -8.67 -14.57
N GLY A 11 -9.05 -9.25 -14.04
CA GLY A 11 -9.06 -9.65 -12.61
C GLY A 11 -7.97 -10.64 -12.27
N TYR A 12 -7.65 -11.55 -13.21
CA TYR A 12 -6.55 -12.49 -13.01
C TYR A 12 -5.23 -11.72 -12.79
N TRP A 13 -4.96 -10.78 -13.69
CA TRP A 13 -3.70 -10.03 -13.63
C TRP A 13 -3.60 -9.15 -12.40
N LEU A 14 -4.71 -8.53 -12.01
CA LEU A 14 -4.73 -7.70 -10.82
C LEU A 14 -4.45 -8.52 -9.57
N ARG A 15 -5.08 -9.69 -9.43
CA ARG A 15 -4.86 -10.55 -8.27
C ARG A 15 -3.46 -11.14 -8.26
N LYS A 16 -3.00 -11.59 -9.42
CA LYS A 16 -1.66 -12.18 -9.52
C LYS A 16 -0.60 -11.15 -9.17
N LEU A 17 -0.72 -9.96 -9.72
CA LEU A 17 0.23 -8.89 -9.46
C LEU A 17 0.22 -8.49 -7.98
N ASP A 18 -0.95 -8.32 -7.40
CA ASP A 18 -1.05 -7.95 -5.99
C ASP A 18 -0.43 -9.02 -5.09
N SER A 19 -0.68 -10.29 -5.40
CA SER A 19 -0.10 -11.40 -4.64
C SER A 19 1.43 -11.41 -4.72
N LEU A 20 1.97 -11.18 -5.93
CA LEU A 20 3.41 -11.16 -6.12
C LEU A 20 4.07 -9.97 -5.45
N ILE A 21 3.41 -8.81 -5.49
CA ILE A 21 3.91 -7.63 -4.76
C ILE A 21 3.98 -7.93 -3.28
N GLY A 22 2.93 -8.53 -2.72
CA GLY A 22 2.92 -8.90 -1.30
C GLY A 22 4.03 -9.87 -0.93
N ALA A 23 4.27 -10.88 -1.78
CA ALA A 23 5.31 -11.87 -1.53
C ALA A 23 6.71 -11.22 -1.58
N GLN A 24 6.95 -10.33 -2.53
CA GLN A 24 8.22 -9.61 -2.61
C GLN A 24 8.40 -8.70 -1.40
N PHE A 25 7.33 -8.07 -0.97
CA PHE A 25 7.37 -7.19 0.19
C PHE A 25 7.79 -7.99 1.44
N GLU A 26 7.20 -9.16 1.65
CA GLU A 26 7.57 -10.00 2.78
C GLU A 26 9.03 -10.45 2.70
N ARG A 27 9.51 -10.75 1.50
CA ARG A 27 10.90 -11.15 1.31
C ARG A 27 11.86 -10.02 1.64
N GLN A 28 11.52 -8.80 1.25
CA GLN A 28 12.40 -7.65 1.45
C GLN A 28 12.32 -7.08 2.87
N LEU A 29 11.16 -7.10 3.50
CA LEU A 29 10.92 -6.40 4.76
C LEU A 29 10.49 -7.31 5.90
N GLY A 30 10.26 -8.59 5.62
CA GLY A 30 9.82 -9.53 6.65
C GLY A 30 10.84 -9.67 7.77
N ASP A 31 12.13 -9.62 7.45
CA ASP A 31 13.19 -9.72 8.44
C ASP A 31 13.18 -8.54 9.40
N ALA A 32 12.71 -7.39 8.95
CA ALA A 32 12.53 -6.22 9.80
C ALA A 32 11.24 -6.29 10.62
N GLY A 33 10.44 -7.32 10.38
CA GLY A 33 9.15 -7.47 11.06
C GLY A 33 8.10 -6.48 10.60
N LEU A 34 8.24 -5.94 9.39
CA LEU A 34 7.33 -4.95 8.88
C LEU A 34 6.39 -5.58 7.86
N SER A 35 5.09 -5.40 8.05
CA SER A 35 4.08 -5.90 7.12
C SER A 35 3.78 -4.86 6.04
N ARG A 36 3.14 -5.32 4.95
CA ARG A 36 2.70 -4.43 3.90
C ARG A 36 1.73 -3.36 4.42
N ARG A 37 0.85 -3.75 5.35
CA ARG A 37 -0.10 -2.80 5.94
C ARG A 37 0.60 -1.74 6.77
N GLN A 38 1.63 -2.15 7.51
CA GLN A 38 2.42 -1.19 8.28
C GLN A 38 3.15 -0.21 7.36
N TRP A 39 3.68 -0.70 6.24
CA TRP A 39 4.30 0.20 5.26
C TRP A 39 3.28 1.19 4.70
N GLN A 40 2.07 0.72 4.38
CA GLN A 40 1.02 1.60 3.89
C GLN A 40 0.67 2.69 4.90
N LEU A 41 0.60 2.32 6.20
CA LEU A 41 0.36 3.29 7.25
C LEU A 41 1.48 4.32 7.35
N LEU A 42 2.73 3.88 7.32
CA LEU A 42 3.88 4.79 7.34
C LEU A 42 3.79 5.79 6.20
N ASN A 43 3.44 5.30 5.03
CA ASN A 43 3.35 6.14 3.84
C ASN A 43 2.22 7.17 3.95
N LEU A 44 1.11 6.80 4.56
CA LEU A 44 -0.01 7.72 4.77
C LEU A 44 0.30 8.75 5.86
N LEU A 45 1.13 8.40 6.83
CA LEU A 45 1.44 9.28 7.96
C LEU A 45 2.70 10.12 7.76
N LYS A 46 3.42 9.92 6.66
CA LYS A 46 4.70 10.58 6.43
C LYS A 46 4.61 12.10 6.42
N ASP A 47 3.47 12.63 5.99
CA ASP A 47 3.29 14.08 5.84
C ASP A 47 2.60 14.72 7.04
N GLY A 48 2.21 13.95 8.03
CA GLY A 48 1.61 14.49 9.23
C GLY A 48 0.52 13.60 9.81
N PRO A 49 -0.07 14.04 10.92
CA PRO A 49 -1.10 13.28 11.61
C PRO A 49 -2.34 13.06 10.73
N ARG A 50 -2.99 11.92 10.93
CA ARG A 50 -4.27 11.62 10.26
C ARG A 50 -5.17 10.87 11.23
N SER A 51 -6.47 11.08 11.09
CA SER A 51 -7.43 10.36 11.92
C SER A 51 -7.49 8.89 11.52
N VAL A 52 -7.79 8.02 12.49
CA VAL A 52 -7.94 6.59 12.20
C VAL A 52 -9.06 6.34 11.19
N PRO A 53 -10.24 7.01 11.30
CA PRO A 53 -11.26 6.85 10.25
C PRO A 53 -10.78 7.23 8.86
N ASP A 54 -9.93 8.24 8.75
CA ASP A 54 -9.37 8.65 7.45
C ASP A 54 -8.44 7.58 6.91
N LEU A 55 -7.62 6.97 7.78
CA LEU A 55 -6.75 5.87 7.39
C LEU A 55 -7.56 4.65 6.94
N GLN A 56 -8.66 4.37 7.62
CA GLN A 56 -9.56 3.28 7.22
C GLN A 56 -10.14 3.52 5.84
N ALA A 57 -10.54 4.75 5.54
CA ALA A 57 -11.09 5.09 4.23
C ALA A 57 -10.05 4.88 3.12
N GLU A 58 -8.82 5.31 3.38
CA GLU A 58 -7.75 5.17 2.40
C GLU A 58 -7.39 3.71 2.13
N LEU A 59 -7.45 2.86 3.16
CA LEU A 59 -7.06 1.47 3.04
C LEU A 59 -8.23 0.53 2.78
N GLU A 60 -9.43 1.06 2.63
CA GLU A 60 -10.65 0.26 2.48
C GLU A 60 -10.52 -0.80 1.37
N PRO A 61 -9.95 -0.52 0.19
CA PRO A 61 -9.82 -1.55 -0.83
C PRO A 61 -9.01 -2.77 -0.41
N PHE A 62 -8.11 -2.61 0.56
CA PHE A 62 -7.29 -3.70 1.06
C PHE A 62 -7.86 -4.34 2.33
N LEU A 63 -8.81 -3.67 2.98
CA LEU A 63 -9.36 -4.06 4.29
C LEU A 63 -10.88 -4.01 4.27
N PRO A 64 -11.54 -4.62 3.28
CA PRO A 64 -12.99 -4.46 3.16
C PRO A 64 -13.72 -5.05 4.36
N GLY A 65 -14.52 -4.24 5.00
CA GLY A 65 -15.44 -4.67 6.03
C GLY A 65 -14.85 -4.98 7.39
N ASP A 66 -13.55 -4.84 7.59
CA ASP A 66 -12.94 -5.19 8.88
C ASP A 66 -11.77 -4.26 9.18
N ALA A 67 -11.86 -3.56 10.30
CA ALA A 67 -10.82 -2.63 10.75
C ALA A 67 -9.75 -3.30 11.62
N SER A 68 -9.90 -4.59 11.96
CA SER A 68 -8.98 -5.23 12.90
C SER A 68 -7.56 -5.29 12.34
N GLU A 69 -7.39 -5.52 11.06
CA GLU A 69 -6.06 -5.57 10.44
C GLU A 69 -5.37 -4.21 10.50
N LEU A 70 -6.13 -3.13 10.29
CA LEU A 70 -5.60 -1.77 10.43
C LEU A 70 -5.18 -1.51 11.87
N ASN A 71 -6.04 -1.86 12.82
CA ASN A 71 -5.74 -1.65 14.23
C ASN A 71 -4.51 -2.44 14.67
N ASP A 72 -4.38 -3.69 14.21
CA ASP A 72 -3.22 -4.50 14.52
C ASP A 72 -1.94 -3.92 13.93
N ALA A 73 -2.00 -3.44 12.70
CA ALA A 73 -0.84 -2.83 12.05
C ALA A 73 -0.42 -1.57 12.79
N LEU A 74 -1.38 -0.72 13.15
CA LEU A 74 -1.09 0.51 13.87
C LEU A 74 -0.53 0.21 15.27
N SER A 75 -1.13 -0.75 15.98
CA SER A 75 -0.63 -1.16 17.29
C SER A 75 0.81 -1.64 17.22
N GLY A 76 1.14 -2.39 16.17
CA GLY A 76 2.51 -2.84 15.98
C GLY A 76 3.49 -1.69 15.82
N LEU A 77 3.10 -0.66 15.07
CA LEU A 77 3.94 0.52 14.92
C LEU A 77 4.08 1.29 16.22
N VAL A 78 3.00 1.39 16.99
CA VAL A 78 3.03 2.06 18.29
C VAL A 78 3.93 1.31 19.26
N SER A 79 3.84 -0.04 19.29
CA SER A 79 4.67 -0.86 20.14
C SER A 79 6.16 -0.70 19.85
N ARG A 80 6.50 -0.44 18.59
CA ARG A 80 7.89 -0.22 18.18
C ARG A 80 8.37 1.19 18.48
N GLY A 81 7.48 2.09 18.88
CA GLY A 81 7.83 3.49 19.09
C GLY A 81 7.91 4.28 17.80
N TRP A 82 7.39 3.75 16.69
CA TRP A 82 7.39 4.43 15.39
C TRP A 82 6.18 5.32 15.18
N ALA A 83 5.10 5.06 15.90
CA ALA A 83 3.86 5.84 15.80
C ALA A 83 3.27 6.09 17.18
N GLU A 84 2.42 7.10 17.23
CA GLU A 84 1.60 7.42 18.40
C GLU A 84 0.16 7.51 17.94
N SER A 85 -0.77 7.16 18.82
CA SER A 85 -2.19 7.28 18.53
C SER A 85 -2.89 7.81 19.78
N THR A 86 -3.51 8.98 19.66
CA THR A 86 -4.22 9.65 20.75
C THR A 86 -5.49 10.24 20.20
N ASP A 87 -6.61 9.95 20.86
CA ASP A 87 -7.92 10.48 20.46
C ASP A 87 -8.26 10.18 18.99
N ASN A 88 -7.93 8.96 18.54
CA ASN A 88 -8.15 8.52 17.16
C ASN A 88 -7.34 9.30 16.12
N ILE A 89 -6.27 9.96 16.53
CA ILE A 89 -5.33 10.62 15.62
C ILE A 89 -4.02 9.88 15.70
N ALA A 90 -3.54 9.38 14.55
CA ALA A 90 -2.26 8.68 14.46
C ALA A 90 -1.21 9.61 13.88
N ASN A 91 0.02 9.43 14.32
CA ASN A 91 1.14 10.29 13.94
C ASN A 91 2.44 9.50 14.06
N LEU A 92 3.41 9.79 13.18
CA LEU A 92 4.73 9.19 13.30
C LEU A 92 5.54 9.92 14.35
N THR A 93 6.31 9.15 15.12
CA THR A 93 7.30 9.72 16.05
C THR A 93 8.55 10.10 15.25
N LYS A 94 9.52 10.74 15.91
CA LYS A 94 10.81 11.02 15.27
C LYS A 94 11.48 9.74 14.80
N THR A 95 11.42 8.70 15.64
CA THR A 95 11.95 7.38 15.27
C THR A 95 11.22 6.84 14.05
N GLY A 96 9.90 6.97 14.00
CA GLY A 96 9.10 6.54 12.87
C GLY A 96 9.47 7.26 11.58
N GLN A 97 9.71 8.56 11.65
CA GLN A 97 10.13 9.33 10.47
C GLN A 97 11.49 8.86 9.96
N ALA A 98 12.44 8.63 10.87
CA ALA A 98 13.76 8.14 10.48
C ALA A 98 13.66 6.75 9.86
N GLN A 99 12.88 5.86 10.45
CA GLN A 99 12.72 4.50 9.94
C GLN A 99 11.96 4.48 8.61
N PHE A 100 11.04 5.40 8.43
CA PHE A 100 10.36 5.53 7.13
C PHE A 100 11.38 5.73 6.01
N GLY A 101 12.38 6.58 6.23
CA GLY A 101 13.43 6.81 5.24
C GLY A 101 14.23 5.56 4.92
N VAL A 102 14.53 4.77 5.94
CA VAL A 102 15.28 3.50 5.75
C VAL A 102 14.44 2.50 4.96
N VAL A 103 13.18 2.33 5.36
CA VAL A 103 12.28 1.38 4.70
C VAL A 103 12.00 1.81 3.28
N LYS A 104 11.84 3.09 3.04
CA LYS A 104 11.58 3.64 1.70
C LYS A 104 12.64 3.20 0.69
N THR A 105 13.90 3.16 1.11
CA THR A 105 14.99 2.71 0.25
C THR A 105 14.81 1.25 -0.15
N LYS A 106 14.39 0.41 0.79
CA LYS A 106 14.16 -1.01 0.50
C LYS A 106 12.96 -1.21 -0.42
N VAL A 107 11.90 -0.42 -0.21
CA VAL A 107 10.72 -0.50 -1.07
C VAL A 107 11.05 -0.04 -2.48
N ALA A 108 11.96 0.92 -2.62
CA ALA A 108 12.39 1.37 -3.95
C ALA A 108 13.03 0.25 -4.75
N GLU A 109 13.79 -0.64 -4.11
CA GLU A 109 14.37 -1.80 -4.78
C GLU A 109 13.29 -2.74 -5.31
N LEU A 110 12.25 -2.96 -4.52
CA LEU A 110 11.12 -3.77 -4.93
C LEU A 110 10.45 -3.14 -6.16
N ARG A 111 10.26 -1.83 -6.13
CA ARG A 111 9.65 -1.10 -7.21
C ARG A 111 10.48 -1.18 -8.50
N GLN A 112 11.80 -1.18 -8.39
CA GLN A 112 12.66 -1.32 -9.57
C GLN A 112 12.39 -2.63 -10.30
N GLY A 113 12.21 -3.72 -9.56
CA GLY A 113 11.87 -5.00 -10.17
C GLY A 113 10.52 -4.96 -10.86
N LEU A 114 9.55 -4.35 -10.22
CA LEU A 114 8.21 -4.21 -10.80
C LEU A 114 8.25 -3.42 -12.11
N MET A 115 9.10 -2.39 -12.17
CA MET A 115 9.13 -1.46 -13.28
C MET A 115 10.10 -1.84 -14.39
N ALA A 116 10.78 -2.98 -14.27
CA ALA A 116 11.78 -3.38 -15.28
C ALA A 116 11.12 -3.47 -16.66
N GLY A 117 11.66 -2.73 -17.64
CA GLY A 117 11.14 -2.71 -18.99
C GLY A 117 9.87 -1.88 -19.19
N ILE A 118 9.44 -1.17 -18.16
CA ILE A 118 8.21 -0.37 -18.22
C ILE A 118 8.60 1.10 -18.05
N SER A 119 8.16 1.95 -18.99
CA SER A 119 8.45 3.37 -18.91
C SER A 119 7.52 4.05 -17.89
N PRO A 120 7.94 5.21 -17.35
CA PRO A 120 7.04 5.99 -16.49
C PRO A 120 5.72 6.32 -17.15
N GLU A 121 5.74 6.60 -18.46
CA GLU A 121 4.53 6.93 -19.21
C GLU A 121 3.59 5.73 -19.29
N GLU A 122 4.15 4.54 -19.51
CA GLU A 122 3.34 3.32 -19.53
C GLU A 122 2.72 3.05 -18.18
N TYR A 123 3.49 3.25 -17.11
CA TYR A 123 2.97 3.07 -15.76
C TYR A 123 1.83 4.04 -15.48
N GLU A 124 2.03 5.33 -15.79
CA GLU A 124 1.01 6.35 -15.55
C GLU A 124 -0.26 6.08 -16.37
N ALA A 125 -0.09 5.66 -17.62
CA ALA A 125 -1.23 5.32 -18.46
C ALA A 125 -2.01 4.14 -17.88
N THR A 126 -1.30 3.14 -17.36
CA THR A 126 -1.95 1.98 -16.74
C THR A 126 -2.76 2.39 -15.50
N ILE A 127 -2.16 3.21 -14.64
CA ILE A 127 -2.86 3.69 -13.45
C ILE A 127 -4.09 4.51 -13.84
N ASP A 128 -3.95 5.37 -14.85
CA ASP A 128 -5.08 6.19 -15.32
C ASP A 128 -6.23 5.33 -15.81
N VAL A 129 -5.93 4.30 -16.60
CA VAL A 129 -6.96 3.41 -17.12
C VAL A 129 -7.64 2.65 -15.96
N LEU A 130 -6.85 2.14 -15.01
CA LEU A 130 -7.41 1.45 -13.85
C LEU A 130 -8.32 2.37 -13.04
N ALA A 131 -7.90 3.62 -12.84
CA ALA A 131 -8.70 4.58 -12.09
C ALA A 131 -10.03 4.86 -12.79
N ARG A 132 -10.02 4.95 -14.12
CA ARG A 132 -11.26 5.15 -14.89
C ARG A 132 -12.17 3.94 -14.81
N MET A 133 -11.59 2.73 -14.82
CA MET A 133 -12.37 1.50 -14.65
C MET A 133 -13.06 1.47 -13.29
N VAL A 134 -12.33 1.86 -12.25
CA VAL A 134 -12.91 1.94 -10.90
C VAL A 134 -14.06 2.94 -10.89
N ALA A 135 -13.85 4.13 -11.45
CA ALA A 135 -14.90 5.13 -11.48
C ALA A 135 -16.16 4.65 -12.20
N ASN A 136 -15.97 3.87 -13.26
CA ASN A 136 -17.10 3.33 -14.02
C ASN A 136 -17.96 2.37 -13.21
N LEU A 137 -17.36 1.67 -12.26
CA LEU A 137 -18.07 0.65 -11.47
C LEU A 137 -18.50 1.13 -10.10
N GLU A 138 -17.98 2.27 -9.64
CA GLU A 138 -18.38 2.81 -8.35
C GLU A 138 -19.81 3.37 -8.42
N PRO A 139 -20.60 3.19 -7.35
CA PRO A 139 -21.94 3.75 -7.32
C PRO A 139 -21.87 5.27 -7.42
N HIS A 140 -22.70 5.82 -8.30
CA HIS A 140 -22.80 7.27 -8.42
C HIS A 140 -23.72 7.77 -7.35
N SER A 141 -23.23 8.65 -6.49
CA SER A 141 -24.11 9.29 -5.51
C SER A 141 -24.83 10.40 -6.22
N GLY A 142 -26.03 10.17 -6.39
CA GLY A 142 -27.11 10.97 -6.87
C GLY A 142 -26.97 12.21 -7.60
#